data_9180114d999cd3e3c1ba64c8f52b4945
#
_entry.id   9180114d999cd3e3c1ba64c8f52b4945
#
_cell.length_a   1.000
_cell.length_b   1.000
_cell.length_c   1.000
_cell.angle_alpha   90.00
_cell.angle_beta   90.00
_cell.angle_gamma   90.00
#
_symmetry.space_group_name_H-M   'P 1'
#
loop_
_entity.id
_entity.type
_entity.pdbx_description
1 polymer ?
#
loop_
_entity_poly.entity_id
_entity_poly.type
_entity_poly.pdbx_seq_one_letter_code
_entity_poly.pdbx_strand_id
1 'polypeptide(L)'
;MNRKYRKTLIAGNWKMNKTPSETKAFMSELKTILPKGRWCDIALCVPAVCIPTAVRAMRETRVGIGAENCNANASGAYTGEIAANMLLDAGCKYVILGHSERRAMGETDKDVNAKVLTALENGLVPILCVGETLEQRETGITTEWITMQIKAGLNGVAEDKIRKMIIAYEPIWAIGTGKTATPEQAEEVCESIRAVIRKMYGAKIARAISILYGGSMNDKNAYDLLAQPDIDGGLIGGASLVPEKFVKIIEAANQPTI
;
A
#
# COMPACT_ATOMS: atom_id res chain seq x y z
N MET A 1 -5.51 -17.05 -1.56
CA MET A 1 -6.18 -15.75 -1.27
C MET A 1 -7.69 -15.93 -1.11
N ASN A 2 -8.33 -15.32 -0.10
CA ASN A 2 -9.78 -15.44 0.13
C ASN A 2 -10.54 -14.23 -0.44
N ARG A 3 -10.82 -14.22 -1.73
CA ARG A 3 -11.51 -13.12 -2.44
C ARG A 3 -12.98 -12.93 -2.06
N LYS A 4 -13.59 -13.90 -1.41
CA LYS A 4 -14.99 -13.79 -0.97
C LYS A 4 -15.19 -12.64 0.04
N TYR A 5 -14.18 -12.38 0.85
CA TYR A 5 -14.28 -11.42 1.95
C TYR A 5 -13.33 -10.22 1.81
N ARG A 6 -12.26 -10.34 1.03
CA ARG A 6 -11.18 -9.37 0.86
C ARG A 6 -11.04 -8.92 -0.57
N LYS A 7 -10.71 -7.64 -0.75
CA LYS A 7 -10.38 -7.09 -2.06
C LYS A 7 -8.90 -7.28 -2.34
N THR A 8 -8.59 -7.80 -3.50
CA THR A 8 -7.20 -7.79 -3.99
C THR A 8 -6.87 -6.38 -4.47
N LEU A 9 -5.71 -5.86 -4.07
CA LEU A 9 -5.20 -4.59 -4.57
C LEU A 9 -3.77 -4.73 -5.07
N ILE A 10 -3.52 -4.29 -6.29
CA ILE A 10 -2.18 -4.07 -6.84
C ILE A 10 -1.93 -2.56 -6.86
N ALA A 11 -1.08 -2.09 -5.95
CA ALA A 11 -0.76 -0.69 -5.76
C ALA A 11 0.69 -0.40 -6.18
N GLY A 12 0.91 0.49 -7.12
CA GLY A 12 2.23 1.02 -7.43
C GLY A 12 2.61 2.12 -6.45
N ASN A 13 3.82 2.06 -5.92
CA ASN A 13 4.48 3.15 -5.19
C ASN A 13 5.65 3.64 -6.06
N TRP A 14 5.46 4.77 -6.69
CA TRP A 14 6.48 5.30 -7.61
C TRP A 14 7.68 5.89 -6.90
N LYS A 15 7.52 6.22 -5.62
CA LYS A 15 8.55 6.93 -4.87
C LYS A 15 8.95 8.21 -5.60
N MET A 16 10.18 8.68 -5.46
CA MET A 16 10.66 9.90 -6.13
C MET A 16 11.08 9.59 -7.58
N ASN A 17 10.11 9.23 -8.42
CA ASN A 17 10.34 8.96 -9.85
C ASN A 17 9.27 9.61 -10.73
N LYS A 18 9.66 9.90 -11.95
CA LYS A 18 8.86 10.48 -13.03
C LYS A 18 8.48 11.95 -12.83
N THR A 19 8.57 12.67 -13.92
CA THR A 19 8.04 14.02 -14.09
C THR A 19 6.58 13.97 -14.54
N PRO A 20 5.83 15.08 -14.53
CA PRO A 20 4.47 15.14 -15.08
C PRO A 20 4.38 14.71 -16.55
N SER A 21 5.39 15.03 -17.38
CA SER A 21 5.43 14.61 -18.79
C SER A 21 5.62 13.10 -18.94
N GLU A 22 6.53 12.50 -18.19
CA GLU A 22 6.73 11.05 -18.14
C GLU A 22 5.52 10.32 -17.56
N THR A 23 4.85 10.93 -16.56
CA THR A 23 3.59 10.42 -16.02
C THR A 23 2.52 10.34 -17.11
N LYS A 24 2.36 11.39 -17.93
CA LYS A 24 1.41 11.40 -19.03
C LYS A 24 1.71 10.27 -20.03
N ALA A 25 2.97 10.08 -20.41
CA ALA A 25 3.38 9.02 -21.32
C ALA A 25 3.08 7.63 -20.75
N PHE A 26 3.50 7.37 -19.49
CA PHE A 26 3.22 6.12 -18.78
C PHE A 26 1.73 5.81 -18.72
N MET A 27 0.90 6.78 -18.31
CA MET A 27 -0.55 6.57 -18.17
C MET A 27 -1.22 6.29 -19.52
N SER A 28 -0.76 6.95 -20.59
CA SER A 28 -1.26 6.70 -21.95
C SER A 28 -0.96 5.29 -22.41
N GLU A 29 0.24 4.80 -22.17
CA GLU A 29 0.66 3.45 -22.50
C GLU A 29 -0.09 2.41 -21.63
N LEU A 30 -0.10 2.60 -20.31
CA LEU A 30 -0.81 1.69 -19.39
C LEU A 30 -2.29 1.55 -19.79
N LYS A 31 -2.96 2.64 -20.17
CA LYS A 31 -4.37 2.63 -20.58
C LYS A 31 -4.63 1.69 -21.75
N THR A 32 -3.68 1.53 -22.67
CA THR A 32 -3.83 0.67 -23.86
C THR A 32 -3.68 -0.81 -23.55
N ILE A 33 -2.89 -1.16 -22.53
CA ILE A 33 -2.54 -2.55 -22.20
C ILE A 33 -3.23 -3.06 -20.92
N LEU A 34 -4.03 -2.23 -20.24
CA LEU A 34 -4.77 -2.65 -19.04
C LEU A 34 -5.69 -3.85 -19.34
N PRO A 35 -5.61 -4.93 -18.52
CA PRO A 35 -6.50 -6.06 -18.66
C PRO A 35 -7.98 -5.67 -18.51
N LYS A 36 -8.86 -6.22 -19.32
CA LYS A 36 -10.32 -5.97 -19.24
C LYS A 36 -10.97 -6.61 -18.01
N GLY A 37 -10.40 -7.68 -17.50
CA GLY A 37 -10.88 -8.41 -16.31
C GLY A 37 -10.80 -7.56 -15.03
N ARG A 38 -11.71 -7.79 -14.08
CA ARG A 38 -11.84 -7.01 -12.84
C ARG A 38 -11.61 -7.88 -11.59
N TRP A 39 -10.55 -8.66 -11.59
CA TRP A 39 -10.20 -9.56 -10.47
C TRP A 39 -9.46 -8.88 -9.33
N CYS A 40 -8.96 -7.65 -9.52
CA CYS A 40 -8.34 -6.84 -8.47
C CYS A 40 -8.64 -5.35 -8.68
N ASP A 41 -8.54 -4.58 -7.60
CA ASP A 41 -8.41 -3.13 -7.66
C ASP A 41 -6.97 -2.77 -8.05
N ILE A 42 -6.80 -1.60 -8.69
CA ILE A 42 -5.49 -1.11 -9.14
C ILE A 42 -5.32 0.30 -8.59
N ALA A 43 -4.16 0.58 -8.01
CA ALA A 43 -3.79 1.92 -7.56
C ALA A 43 -2.40 2.31 -8.09
N LEU A 44 -2.20 3.60 -8.31
CA LEU A 44 -0.88 4.19 -8.55
C LEU A 44 -0.70 5.36 -7.60
N CYS A 45 0.16 5.19 -6.62
CA CYS A 45 0.61 6.26 -5.73
C CYS A 45 1.83 6.91 -6.37
N VAL A 46 1.68 8.21 -6.66
CA VAL A 46 2.63 8.97 -7.47
C VAL A 46 3.11 10.21 -6.72
N PRO A 47 4.27 10.79 -7.08
CA PRO A 47 4.71 12.07 -6.52
C PRO A 47 3.63 13.15 -6.65
N ALA A 48 3.54 14.03 -5.65
CA ALA A 48 2.50 15.05 -5.57
C ALA A 48 2.37 15.90 -6.84
N VAL A 49 3.50 16.26 -7.46
CA VAL A 49 3.55 17.03 -8.72
C VAL A 49 2.94 16.27 -9.90
N CYS A 50 2.82 14.95 -9.82
CA CYS A 50 2.28 14.08 -10.86
C CYS A 50 0.78 13.80 -10.70
N ILE A 51 0.21 14.02 -9.51
CA ILE A 51 -1.18 13.67 -9.18
C ILE A 51 -2.19 14.28 -10.18
N PRO A 52 -2.20 15.59 -10.47
CA PRO A 52 -3.20 16.15 -11.38
C PRO A 52 -3.13 15.56 -12.80
N THR A 53 -1.91 15.26 -13.26
CA THR A 53 -1.69 14.62 -14.56
C THR A 53 -2.20 13.18 -14.57
N ALA A 54 -1.89 12.42 -13.53
CA ALA A 54 -2.32 11.02 -13.37
C ALA A 54 -3.84 10.91 -13.28
N VAL A 55 -4.47 11.71 -12.42
CA VAL A 55 -5.94 11.74 -12.26
C VAL A 55 -6.64 12.05 -13.56
N ARG A 56 -6.18 13.07 -14.30
CA ARG A 56 -6.76 13.45 -15.60
C ARG A 56 -6.63 12.32 -16.62
N ALA A 57 -5.47 11.68 -16.70
CA ALA A 57 -5.20 10.63 -17.68
C ALA A 57 -6.01 9.35 -17.42
N MET A 58 -6.26 9.02 -16.13
CA MET A 58 -6.90 7.76 -15.72
C MET A 58 -8.39 7.88 -15.37
N ARG A 59 -9.00 9.07 -15.54
CA ARG A 59 -10.40 9.36 -15.14
C ARG A 59 -11.43 8.33 -15.63
N GLU A 60 -11.26 7.80 -16.84
CA GLU A 60 -12.19 6.83 -17.46
C GLU A 60 -11.74 5.38 -17.27
N THR A 61 -10.82 5.12 -16.37
CA THR A 61 -10.32 3.79 -16.09
C THR A 61 -10.70 3.36 -14.67
N ARG A 62 -10.38 2.10 -14.35
CA ARG A 62 -10.54 1.57 -12.98
C ARG A 62 -9.31 1.80 -12.09
N VAL A 63 -8.28 2.52 -12.57
CA VAL A 63 -7.07 2.80 -11.79
C VAL A 63 -7.33 3.97 -10.87
N GLY A 64 -7.25 3.72 -9.57
CA GLY A 64 -7.28 4.77 -8.56
C GLY A 64 -5.92 5.44 -8.42
N ILE A 65 -5.91 6.76 -8.28
CA ILE A 65 -4.68 7.51 -8.01
C ILE A 65 -4.53 7.72 -6.50
N GLY A 66 -3.31 7.63 -6.01
CA GLY A 66 -2.96 7.86 -4.63
C GLY A 66 -1.76 8.80 -4.49
N ALA A 67 -1.57 9.28 -3.27
CA ALA A 67 -0.39 10.03 -2.84
C ALA A 67 0.56 9.13 -2.05
N GLU A 68 1.81 9.55 -1.94
CA GLU A 68 2.87 8.82 -1.24
C GLU A 68 3.05 9.27 0.22
N ASN A 69 2.34 10.31 0.63
CA ASN A 69 2.28 10.84 2.00
C ASN A 69 1.20 11.92 2.09
N CYS A 70 0.81 12.29 3.33
CA CYS A 70 0.10 13.53 3.63
C CYS A 70 0.55 14.08 5.00
N ASN A 71 0.22 15.35 5.26
CA ASN A 71 0.35 15.93 6.60
C ASN A 71 -0.85 15.57 7.48
N ALA A 72 -0.66 15.50 8.79
CA ALA A 72 -1.72 15.24 9.75
C ALA A 72 -2.63 16.46 9.99
N ASN A 73 -2.18 17.65 9.64
CA ASN A 73 -2.94 18.88 9.81
C ASN A 73 -3.70 19.25 8.54
N ALA A 74 -4.90 19.78 8.68
CA ALA A 74 -5.74 20.18 7.55
C ALA A 74 -5.26 21.44 6.83
N SER A 75 -4.53 22.31 7.55
CA SER A 75 -3.94 23.53 7.02
C SER A 75 -2.95 24.11 8.05
N GLY A 76 -2.17 25.13 7.67
CA GLY A 76 -1.32 25.85 8.61
C GLY A 76 0.07 26.19 8.08
N ALA A 77 0.96 26.56 9.00
CA ALA A 77 2.35 26.96 8.72
C ALA A 77 3.26 25.72 8.54
N TYR A 78 3.01 24.94 7.50
CA TYR A 78 3.74 23.70 7.16
C TYR A 78 4.25 23.79 5.73
N THR A 79 5.18 24.72 5.49
CA THR A 79 5.71 24.99 4.14
C THR A 79 6.24 23.72 3.46
N GLY A 80 5.69 23.41 2.28
CA GLY A 80 6.06 22.24 1.50
C GLY A 80 5.23 20.97 1.77
N GLU A 81 4.40 20.96 2.82
CA GLU A 81 3.52 19.83 3.15
C GLU A 81 2.17 19.89 2.39
N ILE A 82 1.55 18.75 2.26
CA ILE A 82 0.27 18.58 1.55
C ILE A 82 -0.73 17.94 2.51
N ALA A 83 -1.86 18.59 2.72
CA ALA A 83 -2.92 18.11 3.60
C ALA A 83 -3.80 17.05 2.90
N ALA A 84 -4.47 16.19 3.69
CA ALA A 84 -5.34 15.14 3.18
C ALA A 84 -6.51 15.67 2.34
N ASN A 85 -7.11 16.78 2.73
CA ASN A 85 -8.19 17.46 1.97
C ASN A 85 -7.71 17.96 0.60
N MET A 86 -6.45 18.45 0.48
CA MET A 86 -5.86 18.86 -0.80
C MET A 86 -5.69 17.65 -1.74
N LEU A 87 -5.29 16.49 -1.19
CA LEU A 87 -5.16 15.26 -1.95
C LEU A 87 -6.51 14.75 -2.45
N LEU A 88 -7.54 14.80 -1.60
CA LEU A 88 -8.89 14.39 -1.98
C LEU A 88 -9.44 15.30 -3.11
N ASP A 89 -9.29 16.62 -2.98
CA ASP A 89 -9.72 17.59 -4.01
C ASP A 89 -8.96 17.41 -5.32
N ALA A 90 -7.68 17.07 -5.26
CA ALA A 90 -6.87 16.72 -6.44
C ALA A 90 -7.28 15.39 -7.10
N GLY A 91 -8.20 14.61 -6.49
CA GLY A 91 -8.75 13.36 -7.02
C GLY A 91 -8.03 12.10 -6.56
N CYS A 92 -7.23 12.16 -5.50
CA CYS A 92 -6.65 10.98 -4.87
C CYS A 92 -7.73 10.15 -4.17
N LYS A 93 -7.57 8.82 -4.26
CA LYS A 93 -8.34 7.84 -3.51
C LYS A 93 -7.53 7.21 -2.39
N TYR A 94 -6.25 7.01 -2.61
CA TYR A 94 -5.35 6.32 -1.69
C TYR A 94 -4.26 7.27 -1.16
N VAL A 95 -3.68 6.90 -0.01
CA VAL A 95 -2.45 7.54 0.49
C VAL A 95 -1.60 6.52 1.23
N ILE A 96 -0.31 6.45 0.90
CA ILE A 96 0.68 5.63 1.61
C ILE A 96 1.11 6.40 2.86
N LEU A 97 1.12 5.73 4.02
CA LEU A 97 1.49 6.32 5.30
C LEU A 97 2.44 5.41 6.06
N GLY A 98 3.47 5.98 6.67
CA GLY A 98 4.44 5.24 7.48
C GLY A 98 5.37 4.35 6.65
N HIS A 99 5.57 4.62 5.36
CA HIS A 99 6.53 3.90 4.53
C HIS A 99 7.92 3.90 5.16
N SER A 100 8.64 2.78 5.03
CA SER A 100 9.97 2.60 5.65
C SER A 100 10.96 3.74 5.35
N GLU A 101 10.95 4.28 4.13
CA GLU A 101 11.79 5.40 3.74
C GLU A 101 11.45 6.69 4.52
N ARG A 102 10.17 6.94 4.81
CA ARG A 102 9.76 8.09 5.61
C ARG A 102 10.11 7.91 7.09
N ARG A 103 9.96 6.70 7.61
CA ARG A 103 10.39 6.34 8.96
C ARG A 103 11.91 6.54 9.12
N ALA A 104 12.69 6.19 8.12
CA ALA A 104 14.14 6.46 8.07
C ALA A 104 14.47 7.96 8.05
N MET A 105 13.56 8.81 7.58
CA MET A 105 13.67 10.28 7.64
C MET A 105 13.16 10.87 8.97
N GLY A 106 12.80 10.03 9.96
CA GLY A 106 12.38 10.47 11.28
C GLY A 106 10.87 10.46 11.53
N GLU A 107 10.05 9.95 10.61
CA GLU A 107 8.61 9.80 10.84
C GLU A 107 8.34 8.75 11.94
N THR A 108 7.69 9.17 13.02
CA THR A 108 7.40 8.31 14.18
C THR A 108 6.05 7.59 14.03
N ASP A 109 5.82 6.54 14.82
CA ASP A 109 4.51 5.85 14.87
C ASP A 109 3.38 6.81 15.29
N LYS A 110 3.68 7.81 16.15
CA LYS A 110 2.72 8.85 16.54
C LYS A 110 2.33 9.73 15.34
N ASP A 111 3.31 10.12 14.51
CA ASP A 111 3.04 10.90 13.30
C ASP A 111 2.22 10.10 12.30
N VAL A 112 2.58 8.83 12.11
CA VAL A 112 1.84 7.91 11.23
C VAL A 112 0.40 7.75 11.69
N ASN A 113 0.15 7.53 12.99
CA ASN A 113 -1.19 7.42 13.53
C ASN A 113 -2.02 8.69 13.30
N ALA A 114 -1.47 9.87 13.58
CA ALA A 114 -2.15 11.14 13.31
C ALA A 114 -2.54 11.29 11.84
N LYS A 115 -1.65 10.91 10.92
CA LYS A 115 -1.92 10.92 9.47
C LYS A 115 -2.99 9.90 9.08
N VAL A 116 -3.00 8.71 9.67
CA VAL A 116 -4.03 7.67 9.43
C VAL A 116 -5.40 8.20 9.81
N LEU A 117 -5.54 8.78 11.00
CA LEU A 117 -6.80 9.34 11.47
C LEU A 117 -7.30 10.45 10.53
N THR A 118 -6.43 11.41 10.20
CA THR A 118 -6.76 12.53 9.30
C THR A 118 -7.14 12.04 7.89
N ALA A 119 -6.42 11.06 7.34
CA ALA A 119 -6.73 10.50 6.02
C ALA A 119 -8.11 9.82 6.00
N LEU A 120 -8.45 9.06 7.05
CA LEU A 120 -9.77 8.41 7.21
C LEU A 120 -10.91 9.42 7.40
N GLU A 121 -10.68 10.49 8.15
CA GLU A 121 -11.65 11.58 8.34
C GLU A 121 -11.96 12.29 7.02
N ASN A 122 -10.94 12.49 6.17
CA ASN A 122 -11.09 13.10 4.85
C ASN A 122 -11.59 12.13 3.76
N GLY A 123 -11.82 10.85 4.08
CA GLY A 123 -12.34 9.88 3.12
C GLY A 123 -11.31 9.26 2.18
N LEU A 124 -10.03 9.49 2.40
CA LEU A 124 -8.96 8.75 1.72
C LEU A 124 -8.87 7.31 2.25
N VAL A 125 -8.32 6.42 1.45
CA VAL A 125 -8.00 5.04 1.82
C VAL A 125 -6.53 4.97 2.21
N PRO A 126 -6.18 4.93 3.52
CA PRO A 126 -4.79 4.78 3.94
C PRO A 126 -4.25 3.40 3.60
N ILE A 127 -3.01 3.35 3.11
CA ILE A 127 -2.17 2.16 3.02
C ILE A 127 -1.11 2.33 4.12
N LEU A 128 -1.36 1.72 5.28
CA LEU A 128 -0.46 1.77 6.43
C LEU A 128 0.69 0.79 6.23
N CYS A 129 1.91 1.30 6.15
CA CYS A 129 3.13 0.50 6.03
C CYS A 129 3.69 0.14 7.41
N VAL A 130 4.00 -1.14 7.57
CA VAL A 130 4.67 -1.71 8.76
C VAL A 130 5.74 -2.69 8.29
N GLY A 131 6.82 -2.79 9.04
CA GLY A 131 7.91 -3.69 8.67
C GLY A 131 9.08 -3.67 9.65
N GLU A 132 9.85 -4.75 9.64
CA GLU A 132 11.03 -4.95 10.47
C GLU A 132 12.32 -4.78 9.68
N THR A 133 13.38 -4.38 10.39
CA THR A 133 14.76 -4.39 9.89
C THR A 133 15.33 -5.81 9.89
N LEU A 134 16.50 -5.98 9.23
CA LEU A 134 17.21 -7.26 9.26
C LEU A 134 17.60 -7.66 10.69
N GLU A 135 18.09 -6.72 11.49
CA GLU A 135 18.46 -6.95 12.87
C GLU A 135 17.27 -7.45 13.70
N GLN A 136 16.11 -6.83 13.57
CA GLN A 136 14.88 -7.24 14.26
C GLN A 136 14.43 -8.64 13.84
N ARG A 137 14.61 -9.01 12.56
CA ARG A 137 14.30 -10.34 12.08
C ARG A 137 15.28 -11.38 12.62
N GLU A 138 16.59 -11.10 12.57
CA GLU A 138 17.63 -12.01 13.04
C GLU A 138 17.59 -12.22 14.57
N THR A 139 17.14 -11.21 15.33
CA THR A 139 16.92 -11.33 16.77
C THR A 139 15.59 -11.97 17.14
N GLY A 140 14.75 -12.32 16.15
CA GLY A 140 13.51 -13.06 16.36
C GLY A 140 12.34 -12.23 16.93
N ILE A 141 12.40 -10.89 16.84
CA ILE A 141 11.36 -9.99 17.38
C ILE A 141 10.41 -9.43 16.30
N THR A 142 10.38 -10.02 15.11
CA THR A 142 9.53 -9.57 13.98
C THR A 142 8.07 -9.38 14.40
N THR A 143 7.49 -10.39 15.05
CA THR A 143 6.05 -10.38 15.42
C THR A 143 5.74 -9.28 16.45
N GLU A 144 6.59 -9.12 17.44
CA GLU A 144 6.45 -8.08 18.48
C GLU A 144 6.57 -6.69 17.87
N TRP A 145 7.56 -6.49 17.00
CA TRP A 145 7.78 -5.21 16.31
C TRP A 145 6.60 -4.82 15.45
N ILE A 146 6.14 -5.71 14.57
CA ILE A 146 4.97 -5.51 13.71
C ILE A 146 3.71 -5.27 14.55
N THR A 147 3.52 -6.04 15.62
CA THR A 147 2.40 -5.86 16.56
C THR A 147 2.41 -4.46 17.17
N MET A 148 3.56 -3.96 17.56
CA MET A 148 3.73 -2.63 18.13
C MET A 148 3.36 -1.55 17.10
N GLN A 149 3.91 -1.64 15.87
CA GLN A 149 3.62 -0.67 14.81
C GLN A 149 2.13 -0.66 14.42
N ILE A 150 1.47 -1.83 14.33
CA ILE A 150 0.03 -1.92 14.03
C ILE A 150 -0.79 -1.27 15.15
N LYS A 151 -0.51 -1.61 16.41
CA LYS A 151 -1.23 -1.03 17.55
C LYS A 151 -1.06 0.48 17.63
N ALA A 152 0.15 0.97 17.42
CA ALA A 152 0.43 2.40 17.42
C ALA A 152 -0.25 3.11 16.24
N GLY A 153 -0.09 2.59 15.02
CA GLY A 153 -0.66 3.18 13.80
C GLY A 153 -2.19 3.18 13.77
N LEU A 154 -2.83 2.20 14.42
CA LEU A 154 -4.30 2.06 14.49
C LEU A 154 -4.91 2.60 15.79
N ASN A 155 -4.12 3.24 16.65
CA ASN A 155 -4.65 3.80 17.90
C ASN A 155 -5.76 4.83 17.60
N GLY A 156 -6.92 4.66 18.23
CA GLY A 156 -8.07 5.55 18.03
C GLY A 156 -8.86 5.34 16.71
N VAL A 157 -8.45 4.40 15.86
CA VAL A 157 -9.21 4.08 14.63
C VAL A 157 -10.49 3.32 15.00
N ALA A 158 -11.63 3.88 14.65
CA ALA A 158 -12.94 3.28 14.93
C ALA A 158 -13.21 2.03 14.07
N GLU A 159 -14.04 1.10 14.58
CA GLU A 159 -14.32 -0.19 13.92
C GLU A 159 -14.96 -0.04 12.53
N ASP A 160 -15.77 0.97 12.31
CA ASP A 160 -16.39 1.25 11.00
C ASP A 160 -15.40 1.83 9.99
N LYS A 161 -14.28 2.41 10.45
CA LYS A 161 -13.24 3.02 9.62
C LYS A 161 -12.16 2.02 9.20
N ILE A 162 -11.82 1.06 10.07
CA ILE A 162 -10.73 0.09 9.80
C ILE A 162 -10.93 -0.70 8.48
N ARG A 163 -12.17 -0.97 8.09
CA ARG A 163 -12.48 -1.65 6.81
C ARG A 163 -12.15 -0.83 5.56
N LYS A 164 -11.92 0.45 5.72
CA LYS A 164 -11.53 1.37 4.65
C LYS A 164 -10.02 1.51 4.52
N MET A 165 -9.28 0.77 5.33
CA MET A 165 -7.82 0.79 5.32
C MET A 165 -7.24 -0.44 4.62
N ILE A 166 -5.97 -0.33 4.34
CA ILE A 166 -5.11 -1.38 3.81
C ILE A 166 -3.84 -1.38 4.66
N ILE A 167 -3.29 -2.56 4.94
CA ILE A 167 -1.99 -2.68 5.60
C ILE A 167 -1.00 -3.21 4.57
N ALA A 168 0.20 -2.64 4.51
CA ALA A 168 1.29 -3.11 3.67
C ALA A 168 2.44 -3.59 4.58
N TYR A 169 2.80 -4.86 4.43
CA TYR A 169 3.97 -5.43 5.09
C TYR A 169 5.22 -5.17 4.25
N GLU A 170 6.16 -4.45 4.81
CA GLU A 170 7.43 -4.09 4.20
C GLU A 170 8.60 -4.78 4.93
N PRO A 171 9.08 -5.97 4.50
CA PRO A 171 10.36 -6.49 5.00
C PRO A 171 11.48 -5.52 4.58
N ILE A 172 11.88 -4.59 5.48
CA ILE A 172 12.83 -3.50 5.14
C ILE A 172 14.14 -4.08 4.61
N TRP A 173 14.55 -5.23 5.13
CA TRP A 173 15.74 -5.97 4.69
C TRP A 173 15.67 -6.51 3.25
N ALA A 174 14.46 -6.57 2.66
CA ALA A 174 14.22 -7.02 1.29
C ALA A 174 13.87 -5.88 0.31
N ILE A 175 13.93 -4.60 0.77
CA ILE A 175 13.59 -3.45 -0.08
C ILE A 175 14.87 -2.86 -0.66
N GLY A 176 15.04 -2.92 -2.00
CA GLY A 176 16.17 -2.29 -2.68
C GLY A 176 17.53 -2.97 -2.45
N THR A 177 17.56 -4.10 -1.76
CA THR A 177 18.80 -4.81 -1.40
C THR A 177 19.16 -5.94 -2.37
N GLY A 178 18.28 -6.26 -3.32
CA GLY A 178 18.38 -7.46 -4.16
C GLY A 178 17.95 -8.76 -3.46
N LYS A 179 17.71 -8.74 -2.15
CA LYS A 179 17.10 -9.85 -1.41
C LYS A 179 15.58 -9.81 -1.59
N THR A 180 14.95 -10.97 -1.57
CA THR A 180 13.48 -11.11 -1.64
C THR A 180 13.07 -12.08 -0.55
N ALA A 181 12.02 -11.77 0.19
CA ALA A 181 11.40 -12.74 1.09
C ALA A 181 10.82 -13.88 0.26
N THR A 182 10.90 -15.12 0.74
CA THR A 182 10.17 -16.22 0.12
C THR A 182 8.66 -16.01 0.29
N PRO A 183 7.80 -16.62 -0.53
CA PRO A 183 6.36 -16.55 -0.33
C PRO A 183 5.92 -16.97 1.07
N GLU A 184 6.55 -18.01 1.65
CA GLU A 184 6.27 -18.51 2.99
C GLU A 184 6.69 -17.51 4.08
N GLN A 185 7.84 -16.85 3.93
CA GLN A 185 8.29 -15.81 4.85
C GLN A 185 7.38 -14.58 4.83
N ALA A 186 6.89 -14.21 3.66
CA ALA A 186 5.93 -13.12 3.51
C ALA A 186 4.57 -13.48 4.11
N GLU A 187 4.11 -14.71 3.89
CA GLU A 187 2.85 -15.23 4.42
C GLU A 187 2.86 -15.27 5.95
N GLU A 188 3.91 -15.81 6.56
CA GLU A 188 4.07 -15.88 8.01
C GLU A 188 3.79 -14.53 8.69
N VAL A 189 4.35 -13.46 8.14
CA VAL A 189 4.15 -12.12 8.71
C VAL A 189 2.77 -11.55 8.37
N CYS A 190 2.25 -11.77 7.16
CA CYS A 190 0.91 -11.33 6.79
C CYS A 190 -0.17 -12.03 7.63
N GLU A 191 -0.02 -13.33 7.92
CA GLU A 191 -0.87 -14.06 8.86
C GLU A 191 -0.79 -13.46 10.27
N SER A 192 0.42 -13.16 10.77
CA SER A 192 0.62 -12.54 12.08
C SER A 192 -0.06 -11.16 12.17
N ILE A 193 0.05 -10.34 11.12
CA ILE A 193 -0.66 -9.05 11.01
C ILE A 193 -2.17 -9.27 11.14
N ARG A 194 -2.70 -10.24 10.42
CA ARG A 194 -4.15 -10.56 10.47
C ARG A 194 -4.57 -11.05 11.83
N ALA A 195 -3.73 -11.82 12.54
CA ALA A 195 -3.98 -12.26 13.92
C ALA A 195 -4.04 -11.06 14.90
N VAL A 196 -3.15 -10.07 14.75
CA VAL A 196 -3.19 -8.81 15.52
C VAL A 196 -4.50 -8.06 15.29
N ILE A 197 -4.91 -7.87 14.03
CA ILE A 197 -6.17 -7.22 13.68
C ILE A 197 -7.37 -7.99 14.27
N ARG A 198 -7.34 -9.32 14.24
CA ARG A 198 -8.39 -10.16 14.85
C ARG A 198 -8.50 -9.92 16.36
N LYS A 199 -7.36 -9.77 17.04
CA LYS A 199 -7.32 -9.50 18.48
C LYS A 199 -7.86 -8.08 18.80
N MET A 200 -7.59 -7.10 17.95
CA MET A 200 -8.01 -5.70 18.16
C MET A 200 -9.46 -5.45 17.79
N TYR A 201 -9.93 -5.99 16.66
CA TYR A 201 -11.20 -5.62 16.02
C TYR A 201 -12.14 -6.81 15.74
N GLY A 202 -11.76 -8.01 16.14
CA GLY A 202 -12.56 -9.23 15.95
C GLY A 202 -12.41 -9.88 14.57
N ALA A 203 -12.93 -11.11 14.46
CA ALA A 203 -12.75 -11.98 13.30
C ALA A 203 -13.37 -11.43 12.00
N LYS A 204 -14.49 -10.71 12.11
CA LYS A 204 -15.20 -10.14 10.96
C LYS A 204 -14.37 -9.07 10.25
N ILE A 205 -13.72 -8.20 11.00
CA ILE A 205 -12.84 -7.14 10.50
C ILE A 205 -11.55 -7.75 9.93
N ALA A 206 -10.89 -8.61 10.70
CA ALA A 206 -9.66 -9.27 10.27
C ALA A 206 -9.81 -10.04 8.97
N ARG A 207 -11.00 -10.61 8.73
CA ARG A 207 -11.33 -11.32 7.50
C ARG A 207 -11.59 -10.39 6.31
N ALA A 208 -11.92 -9.13 6.55
CA ALA A 208 -12.32 -8.18 5.52
C ALA A 208 -11.22 -7.19 5.11
N ILE A 209 -10.21 -6.96 5.97
CA ILE A 209 -9.10 -6.04 5.68
C ILE A 209 -8.12 -6.67 4.68
N SER A 210 -7.64 -5.87 3.72
CA SER A 210 -6.61 -6.31 2.77
C SER A 210 -5.21 -6.06 3.34
N ILE A 211 -4.35 -7.08 3.22
CA ILE A 211 -2.94 -7.01 3.59
C ILE A 211 -2.11 -7.20 2.32
N LEU A 212 -1.24 -6.25 2.02
CA LEU A 212 -0.37 -6.26 0.87
C LEU A 212 1.05 -6.67 1.26
N TYR A 213 1.73 -7.37 0.39
CA TYR A 213 3.17 -7.53 0.48
C TYR A 213 3.87 -6.33 -0.19
N GLY A 214 4.71 -5.62 0.56
CA GLY A 214 5.43 -4.41 0.16
C GLY A 214 6.94 -4.60 -0.05
N GLY A 215 7.44 -5.83 -0.01
CA GLY A 215 8.82 -6.13 -0.39
C GLY A 215 9.02 -6.17 -1.90
N SER A 216 10.14 -6.75 -2.34
CA SER A 216 10.49 -6.86 -3.76
C SER A 216 9.55 -7.79 -4.51
N MET A 217 8.38 -7.28 -4.93
CA MET A 217 7.47 -7.98 -5.84
C MET A 217 7.70 -7.51 -7.29
N ASN A 218 7.74 -8.46 -8.23
CA ASN A 218 7.92 -8.21 -9.65
C ASN A 218 7.14 -9.25 -10.49
N ASP A 219 7.22 -9.14 -11.80
CA ASP A 219 6.51 -10.01 -12.75
C ASP A 219 6.90 -11.50 -12.71
N LYS A 220 8.01 -11.85 -12.05
CA LYS A 220 8.48 -13.24 -11.95
C LYS A 220 8.01 -13.94 -10.66
N ASN A 221 7.85 -13.20 -9.56
CA ASN A 221 7.50 -13.77 -8.25
C ASN A 221 6.08 -13.39 -7.78
N ALA A 222 5.39 -12.51 -8.49
CA ALA A 222 4.07 -12.04 -8.09
C ALA A 222 3.05 -13.18 -7.98
N TYR A 223 3.11 -14.17 -8.88
CA TYR A 223 2.16 -15.29 -8.88
C TYR A 223 2.22 -16.09 -7.57
N ASP A 224 3.42 -16.50 -7.15
CA ASP A 224 3.64 -17.33 -5.96
C ASP A 224 3.34 -16.56 -4.66
N LEU A 225 3.70 -15.28 -4.60
CA LEU A 225 3.36 -14.39 -3.49
C LEU A 225 1.84 -14.19 -3.37
N LEU A 226 1.16 -13.94 -4.48
CA LEU A 226 -0.29 -13.72 -4.51
C LEU A 226 -1.10 -15.01 -4.36
N ALA A 227 -0.49 -16.18 -4.47
CA ALA A 227 -1.12 -17.47 -4.17
C ALA A 227 -1.28 -17.69 -2.65
N GLN A 228 -0.53 -16.98 -1.81
CA GLN A 228 -0.57 -17.15 -0.36
C GLN A 228 -1.93 -16.73 0.24
N PRO A 229 -2.38 -17.42 1.31
CA PRO A 229 -3.71 -17.20 1.90
C PRO A 229 -3.96 -15.79 2.43
N ASP A 230 -2.95 -15.17 3.07
CA ASP A 230 -3.10 -13.89 3.76
C ASP A 230 -2.44 -12.70 3.04
N ILE A 231 -1.92 -12.92 1.83
CA ILE A 231 -1.43 -11.88 0.93
C ILE A 231 -2.53 -11.49 -0.05
N ASP A 232 -3.12 -10.30 0.14
CA ASP A 232 -4.27 -9.83 -0.65
C ASP A 232 -3.87 -8.89 -1.80
N GLY A 233 -2.58 -8.77 -2.07
CA GLY A 233 -2.07 -7.91 -3.12
C GLY A 233 -0.63 -7.49 -2.90
N GLY A 234 -0.22 -6.44 -3.59
CA GLY A 234 1.15 -5.91 -3.49
C GLY A 234 1.23 -4.41 -3.48
N LEU A 235 2.21 -3.88 -2.74
CA LEU A 235 2.67 -2.50 -2.84
C LEU A 235 3.99 -2.50 -3.61
N ILE A 236 3.94 -2.12 -4.89
CA ILE A 236 4.95 -2.40 -5.90
C ILE A 236 5.83 -1.16 -6.12
N GLY A 237 7.13 -1.27 -5.88
CA GLY A 237 8.11 -0.22 -6.20
C GLY A 237 8.52 -0.21 -7.67
N GLY A 238 9.77 -0.51 -7.97
CA GLY A 238 10.39 -0.36 -9.28
C GLY A 238 9.65 -1.01 -10.46
N ALA A 239 9.02 -2.18 -10.26
CA ALA A 239 8.24 -2.83 -11.32
C ALA A 239 7.00 -2.03 -11.73
N SER A 240 6.46 -1.15 -10.86
CA SER A 240 5.33 -0.28 -11.19
C SER A 240 5.71 0.93 -12.04
N LEU A 241 7.00 1.15 -12.28
CA LEU A 241 7.50 2.23 -13.15
C LEU A 241 7.52 1.84 -14.64
N VAL A 242 7.26 0.57 -14.96
CA VAL A 242 7.24 0.02 -16.32
C VAL A 242 5.86 -0.57 -16.57
N PRO A 243 5.06 -0.01 -17.51
CA PRO A 243 3.66 -0.40 -17.73
C PRO A 243 3.47 -1.90 -17.92
N GLU A 244 4.29 -2.54 -18.77
CA GLU A 244 4.17 -3.95 -19.10
C GLU A 244 4.47 -4.86 -17.89
N LYS A 245 5.47 -4.50 -17.05
CA LYS A 245 5.77 -5.24 -15.83
C LYS A 245 4.64 -5.11 -14.81
N PHE A 246 4.10 -3.89 -14.67
CA PHE A 246 2.98 -3.64 -13.77
C PHE A 246 1.73 -4.42 -14.21
N VAL A 247 1.43 -4.46 -15.50
CA VAL A 247 0.32 -5.27 -16.05
C VAL A 247 0.50 -6.76 -15.77
N LYS A 248 1.71 -7.31 -15.94
CA LYS A 248 1.96 -8.72 -15.59
C LYS A 248 1.70 -9.04 -14.13
N ILE A 249 2.01 -8.12 -13.22
CA ILE A 249 1.68 -8.28 -11.79
C ILE A 249 0.16 -8.22 -11.57
N ILE A 250 -0.54 -7.32 -12.27
CA ILE A 250 -2.01 -7.24 -12.25
C ILE A 250 -2.61 -8.57 -12.76
N GLU A 251 -2.07 -9.14 -13.82
CA GLU A 251 -2.51 -10.43 -14.38
C GLU A 251 -2.23 -11.59 -13.42
N ALA A 252 -1.06 -11.59 -12.75
CA ALA A 252 -0.72 -12.57 -11.71
C ALA A 252 -1.71 -12.57 -10.53
N ALA A 253 -2.41 -11.46 -10.29
CA ALA A 253 -3.45 -11.38 -9.28
C ALA A 253 -4.75 -12.12 -9.66
N ASN A 254 -4.87 -12.66 -10.87
CA ASN A 254 -6.00 -13.51 -11.28
C ASN A 254 -5.83 -14.95 -10.74
N GLN A 255 -5.85 -15.08 -9.42
CA GLN A 255 -5.70 -16.34 -8.70
C GLN A 255 -7.06 -17.00 -8.44
N PRO A 256 -7.13 -18.35 -8.35
CA PRO A 256 -8.33 -19.02 -7.85
C PRO A 256 -8.64 -18.56 -6.41
N THR A 257 -9.94 -18.53 -6.09
CA THR A 257 -10.38 -18.26 -4.71
C THR A 257 -10.21 -19.52 -3.88
N ILE A 258 -9.51 -19.42 -2.76
CA ILE A 258 -9.36 -20.48 -1.76
C ILE A 258 -10.51 -20.40 -0.76
#